data_0fffda9a115f055f1aaa69546654c18d
#
_entry.id   0fffda9a115f055f1aaa69546654c18d
#
_cell.length_a   1.000
_cell.length_b   1.000
_cell.length_c   1.000
_cell.angle_alpha   90.00
_cell.angle_beta   90.00
_cell.angle_gamma   90.00
#
_symmetry.space_group_name_H-M   'P 1'
#
loop_
_entity.id
_entity.type
_entity.pdbx_description
1 polymer ?
#
loop_
_entity_poly.entity_id
_entity_poly.type
_entity_poly.pdbx_seq_one_letter_code
_entity_poly.pdbx_strand_id
1 'polypeptide(L)'
;NKKHIGLKVFLVILFFLILVCVAIAVTQRDNISAVIDASKYSKVDIQKQMDDTKTEVQKTLEEYNAPAIRDFTPQEEEDIRKGKITADEAIAKIIEESGVSQEVQNSSDNQASGDNVSDNENSQKASNETSANKGSEVNNGEETVSGVVSKYTISLYKLKANYLGQIGNVIDEAKAARKNGASASSLASQYMGELASLESQADSAVDAEISQLREKLTAMGADTSICDTMKSSYEKEKRLKKAYYLSLYNEKK
;
A
#
# COMPACT_ATOMS: atom_id res chain seq x y z
N ASN A 1 -43.19 6.84 -39.63
CA ASN A 1 -42.31 7.44 -38.58
C ASN A 1 -41.98 6.54 -37.36
N LYS A 2 -42.66 5.40 -37.15
CA LYS A 2 -42.40 4.49 -35.99
C LYS A 2 -41.07 3.70 -36.11
N LYS A 3 -40.58 3.40 -37.32
CA LYS A 3 -39.32 2.66 -37.53
C LYS A 3 -38.05 3.41 -37.09
N HIS A 4 -38.05 4.75 -37.17
CA HIS A 4 -36.88 5.56 -36.77
C HIS A 4 -36.77 5.79 -35.25
N ILE A 5 -37.86 5.66 -34.51
CA ILE A 5 -37.89 5.80 -33.06
C ILE A 5 -37.19 4.58 -32.42
N GLY A 6 -37.53 3.36 -32.89
CA GLY A 6 -36.87 2.15 -32.41
C GLY A 6 -35.37 2.12 -32.65
N LEU A 7 -34.89 2.59 -33.81
CA LEU A 7 -33.48 2.69 -34.12
C LEU A 7 -32.75 3.71 -33.22
N LYS A 8 -33.36 4.87 -32.95
CA LYS A 8 -32.79 5.88 -32.04
C LYS A 8 -32.69 5.37 -30.60
N VAL A 9 -33.74 4.70 -30.11
CA VAL A 9 -33.74 4.09 -28.78
C VAL A 9 -32.70 2.99 -28.70
N PHE A 10 -32.56 2.15 -29.69
CA PHE A 10 -31.54 1.11 -29.78
C PHE A 10 -30.11 1.70 -29.74
N LEU A 11 -29.85 2.77 -30.53
CA LEU A 11 -28.54 3.46 -30.52
C LEU A 11 -28.23 4.10 -29.17
N VAL A 12 -29.20 4.66 -28.46
CA VAL A 12 -29.02 5.22 -27.12
C VAL A 12 -28.68 4.11 -26.12
N ILE A 13 -29.38 2.99 -26.16
CA ILE A 13 -29.10 1.83 -25.29
C ILE A 13 -27.73 1.27 -25.59
N LEU A 14 -27.36 1.11 -26.87
CA LEU A 14 -26.01 0.65 -27.26
C LEU A 14 -24.93 1.59 -26.79
N PHE A 15 -25.13 2.91 -26.90
CA PHE A 15 -24.20 3.90 -26.40
C PHE A 15 -24.03 3.82 -24.89
N PHE A 16 -25.10 3.68 -24.11
CA PHE A 16 -25.06 3.47 -22.67
C PHE A 16 -24.32 2.18 -22.30
N LEU A 17 -24.54 1.11 -23.06
CA LEU A 17 -23.88 -0.19 -22.84
C LEU A 17 -22.37 -0.08 -23.09
N ILE A 18 -21.96 0.66 -24.12
CA ILE A 18 -20.53 0.97 -24.38
C ILE A 18 -19.94 1.79 -23.26
N LEU A 19 -20.63 2.83 -22.75
CA LEU A 19 -20.15 3.63 -21.63
C LEU A 19 -19.98 2.80 -20.35
N VAL A 20 -20.92 1.88 -20.07
CA VAL A 20 -20.81 0.96 -18.94
C VAL A 20 -19.62 0.02 -19.11
N CYS A 21 -19.41 -0.54 -20.32
CA CYS A 21 -18.25 -1.39 -20.61
C CYS A 21 -16.93 -0.62 -20.46
N VAL A 22 -16.87 0.63 -20.92
CA VAL A 22 -15.69 1.49 -20.75
C VAL A 22 -15.46 1.79 -19.27
N ALA A 23 -16.50 2.12 -18.50
CA ALA A 23 -16.38 2.36 -17.05
C ALA A 23 -15.86 1.11 -16.33
N ILE A 24 -16.38 -0.07 -16.63
CA ILE A 24 -15.89 -1.34 -16.07
C ILE A 24 -14.43 -1.58 -16.49
N ALA A 25 -14.07 -1.36 -17.75
CA ALA A 25 -12.71 -1.54 -18.24
C ALA A 25 -11.71 -0.58 -17.54
N VAL A 26 -12.13 0.64 -17.25
CA VAL A 26 -11.28 1.62 -16.53
C VAL A 26 -11.14 1.24 -15.07
N THR A 27 -12.24 0.88 -14.38
CA THR A 27 -12.22 0.53 -12.94
C THR A 27 -11.58 -0.83 -12.67
N GLN A 28 -11.54 -1.74 -13.64
CA GLN A 28 -10.94 -3.07 -13.52
C GLN A 28 -9.65 -3.23 -14.33
N ARG A 29 -9.05 -2.15 -14.77
CA ARG A 29 -7.84 -2.15 -15.60
C ARG A 29 -6.73 -3.01 -15.00
N ASP A 30 -6.48 -2.89 -13.70
CA ASP A 30 -5.43 -3.63 -13.01
C ASP A 30 -5.73 -5.14 -12.94
N ASN A 31 -7.00 -5.51 -12.74
CA ASN A 31 -7.41 -6.90 -12.73
C ASN A 31 -7.29 -7.54 -14.13
N ILE A 32 -7.70 -6.82 -15.17
CA ILE A 32 -7.57 -7.29 -16.57
C ILE A 32 -6.08 -7.42 -16.93
N SER A 33 -5.25 -6.43 -16.59
CA SER A 33 -3.81 -6.47 -16.83
C SER A 33 -3.14 -7.63 -16.08
N ALA A 34 -3.54 -7.91 -14.83
CA ALA A 34 -3.02 -9.03 -14.05
C ALA A 34 -3.36 -10.39 -14.69
N VAL A 35 -4.57 -10.55 -15.25
CA VAL A 35 -4.95 -11.76 -16.00
C VAL A 35 -4.12 -11.93 -17.27
N ILE A 36 -3.89 -10.85 -18.00
CA ILE A 36 -3.03 -10.85 -19.19
C ILE A 36 -1.59 -11.22 -18.80
N ASP A 37 -1.04 -10.62 -17.76
CA ASP A 37 0.32 -10.90 -17.28
C ASP A 37 0.44 -12.36 -16.81
N ALA A 38 -0.55 -12.89 -16.08
CA ALA A 38 -0.58 -14.29 -15.65
C ALA A 38 -0.65 -15.28 -16.82
N SER A 39 -1.22 -14.88 -17.96
CA SER A 39 -1.28 -15.73 -19.16
C SER A 39 -0.05 -15.62 -20.05
N LYS A 40 0.65 -14.48 -19.99
CA LYS A 40 1.77 -14.14 -20.88
C LYS A 40 3.12 -14.47 -20.28
N TYR A 41 3.29 -14.33 -18.97
CA TYR A 41 4.56 -14.46 -18.28
C TYR A 41 4.58 -15.69 -17.38
N SER A 42 5.74 -16.35 -17.31
CA SER A 42 5.96 -17.39 -16.30
C SER A 42 6.08 -16.77 -14.91
N LYS A 43 5.92 -17.59 -13.85
CA LYS A 43 6.13 -17.12 -12.47
C LYS A 43 7.51 -16.53 -12.25
N VAL A 44 8.52 -17.13 -12.88
CA VAL A 44 9.90 -16.65 -12.80
C VAL A 44 10.03 -15.27 -13.43
N ASP A 45 9.38 -15.05 -14.58
CA ASP A 45 9.39 -13.75 -15.25
C ASP A 45 8.63 -12.70 -14.42
N ILE A 46 7.49 -13.08 -13.82
CA ILE A 46 6.73 -12.19 -12.94
C ILE A 46 7.57 -11.81 -11.71
N GLN A 47 8.23 -12.79 -11.07
CA GLN A 47 9.10 -12.52 -9.93
C GLN A 47 10.26 -11.61 -10.31
N LYS A 48 10.90 -11.85 -11.44
CA LYS A 48 11.96 -10.98 -11.95
C LYS A 48 11.47 -9.55 -12.17
N GLN A 49 10.28 -9.36 -12.76
CA GLN A 49 9.71 -8.02 -12.96
C GLN A 49 9.42 -7.31 -11.62
N MET A 50 9.03 -8.04 -10.57
CA MET A 50 8.88 -7.48 -9.22
C MET A 50 10.23 -7.05 -8.66
N ASP A 51 11.27 -7.88 -8.79
CA ASP A 51 12.62 -7.55 -8.32
C ASP A 51 13.23 -6.37 -9.08
N ASP A 52 13.01 -6.29 -10.41
CA ASP A 52 13.41 -5.15 -11.24
C ASP A 52 12.72 -3.86 -10.74
N THR A 53 11.43 -3.93 -10.38
CA THR A 53 10.67 -2.77 -9.85
C THR A 53 11.24 -2.31 -8.50
N LYS A 54 11.58 -3.23 -7.61
CA LYS A 54 12.23 -2.90 -6.32
C LYS A 54 13.58 -2.25 -6.53
N THR A 55 14.37 -2.73 -7.49
CA THR A 55 15.67 -2.16 -7.86
C THR A 55 15.53 -0.73 -8.38
N GLU A 56 14.48 -0.42 -9.15
CA GLU A 56 14.19 0.92 -9.65
C GLU A 56 13.92 1.91 -8.49
N VAL A 57 13.12 1.50 -7.50
CA VAL A 57 12.88 2.30 -6.29
C VAL A 57 14.18 2.54 -5.52
N GLN A 58 15.00 1.50 -5.31
CA GLN A 58 16.28 1.63 -4.60
C GLN A 58 17.21 2.63 -5.28
N LYS A 59 17.34 2.54 -6.61
CA LYS A 59 18.14 3.49 -7.39
C LYS A 59 17.63 4.93 -7.24
N THR A 60 16.31 5.11 -7.25
CA THR A 60 15.75 6.46 -7.05
C THR A 60 16.00 6.98 -5.64
N LEU A 61 15.93 6.12 -4.60
CA LEU A 61 16.30 6.52 -3.23
C LEU A 61 17.76 7.00 -3.14
N GLU A 62 18.68 6.32 -3.83
CA GLU A 62 20.09 6.74 -3.91
C GLU A 62 20.25 8.13 -4.54
N GLU A 63 19.47 8.48 -5.57
CA GLU A 63 19.48 9.80 -6.23
C GLU A 63 19.08 10.93 -5.25
N TYR A 64 18.25 10.61 -4.23
CA TYR A 64 17.87 11.54 -3.15
C TYR A 64 18.79 11.46 -1.94
N ASN A 65 19.92 10.74 -2.02
CA ASN A 65 20.82 10.45 -0.91
C ASN A 65 20.09 9.85 0.30
N ALA A 66 18.94 9.20 0.05
CA ALA A 66 18.22 8.47 1.08
C ALA A 66 18.93 7.13 1.37
N PRO A 67 18.91 6.65 2.62
CA PRO A 67 19.45 5.33 2.95
C PRO A 67 18.80 4.25 2.08
N ALA A 68 19.55 3.22 1.74
CA ALA A 68 19.06 2.05 1.02
C ALA A 68 18.10 1.25 1.92
N ILE A 69 16.83 1.66 1.94
CA ILE A 69 15.77 0.97 2.68
C ILE A 69 15.25 -0.15 1.78
N ARG A 70 15.66 -1.40 2.09
CA ARG A 70 15.20 -2.55 1.31
C ARG A 70 13.71 -2.83 1.50
N ASP A 71 13.10 -3.42 0.50
CA ASP A 71 11.75 -3.98 0.62
C ASP A 71 11.77 -5.35 1.32
N PHE A 72 10.59 -5.84 1.72
CA PHE A 72 10.43 -7.18 2.29
C PHE A 72 10.88 -8.26 1.31
N THR A 73 11.55 -9.28 1.86
CA THR A 73 11.80 -10.52 1.12
C THR A 73 10.49 -11.28 0.94
N PRO A 74 10.39 -12.18 -0.06
CA PRO A 74 9.20 -13.02 -0.23
C PRO A 74 8.85 -13.85 1.02
N GLN A 75 9.86 -14.23 1.82
CA GLN A 75 9.64 -14.97 3.06
C GLN A 75 9.05 -14.07 4.15
N GLU A 76 9.53 -12.83 4.29
CA GLU A 76 8.99 -11.85 5.25
C GLU A 76 7.55 -11.49 4.90
N GLU A 77 7.22 -11.27 3.64
CA GLU A 77 5.85 -11.03 3.20
C GLU A 77 4.91 -12.22 3.55
N GLU A 78 5.39 -13.44 3.38
CA GLU A 78 4.63 -14.64 3.72
C GLU A 78 4.48 -14.80 5.24
N ASP A 79 5.50 -14.44 6.02
CA ASP A 79 5.47 -14.54 7.48
C ASP A 79 4.56 -13.44 8.09
N ILE A 80 4.55 -12.23 7.52
CA ILE A 80 3.58 -11.17 7.85
C ILE A 80 2.16 -11.66 7.51
N ARG A 81 1.94 -12.16 6.31
CA ARG A 81 0.64 -12.65 5.85
C ARG A 81 0.11 -13.81 6.69
N LYS A 82 0.98 -14.63 7.27
CA LYS A 82 0.62 -15.74 8.18
C LYS A 82 0.54 -15.33 9.65
N GLY A 83 0.75 -14.06 9.96
CA GLY A 83 0.76 -13.57 11.33
C GLY A 83 1.90 -14.12 12.20
N LYS A 84 3.00 -14.61 11.58
CA LYS A 84 4.18 -15.08 12.31
C LYS A 84 5.05 -13.95 12.81
N ILE A 85 5.07 -12.83 12.09
CA ILE A 85 5.68 -11.57 12.48
C ILE A 85 4.65 -10.46 12.26
N THR A 86 4.69 -9.45 13.11
CA THR A 86 3.84 -8.27 12.98
C THR A 86 4.40 -7.29 11.96
N ALA A 87 3.59 -6.34 11.52
CA ALA A 87 4.03 -5.25 10.66
C ALA A 87 5.16 -4.44 11.31
N ASP A 88 5.03 -4.15 12.61
CA ASP A 88 6.00 -3.35 13.35
C ASP A 88 7.34 -4.10 13.52
N GLU A 89 7.34 -5.40 13.79
CA GLU A 89 8.55 -6.24 13.84
C GLU A 89 9.26 -6.27 12.48
N ALA A 90 8.50 -6.41 11.39
CA ALA A 90 9.05 -6.42 10.05
C ALA A 90 9.68 -5.06 9.68
N ILE A 91 9.04 -3.96 10.04
CA ILE A 91 9.56 -2.60 9.84
C ILE A 91 10.80 -2.33 10.71
N ALA A 92 10.78 -2.73 11.99
CA ALA A 92 11.93 -2.57 12.87
C ALA A 92 13.18 -3.25 12.28
N LYS A 93 13.04 -4.45 11.73
CA LYS A 93 14.12 -5.16 11.06
C LYS A 93 14.66 -4.42 9.84
N ILE A 94 13.79 -3.88 8.99
CA ILE A 94 14.19 -3.09 7.81
C ILE A 94 14.97 -1.83 8.23
N ILE A 95 14.51 -1.13 9.27
CA ILE A 95 15.15 0.07 9.80
C ILE A 95 16.52 -0.27 10.36
N GLU A 96 16.62 -1.33 11.16
CA GLU A 96 17.90 -1.79 11.72
C GLU A 96 18.92 -2.10 10.63
N GLU A 97 18.51 -2.84 9.60
CA GLU A 97 19.38 -3.22 8.47
C GLU A 97 19.76 -2.04 7.57
N SER A 98 18.89 -1.02 7.45
CA SER A 98 19.17 0.17 6.63
C SER A 98 20.03 1.22 7.32
N GLY A 99 20.28 1.10 8.62
CA GLY A 99 21.04 2.09 9.39
C GLY A 99 20.33 3.45 9.54
N VAL A 100 19.03 3.51 9.28
CA VAL A 100 18.21 4.71 9.48
C VAL A 100 18.11 4.99 10.99
N SER A 101 18.45 6.21 11.41
CA SER A 101 18.39 6.61 12.83
C SER A 101 16.95 6.53 13.35
N GLN A 102 16.77 6.12 14.62
CA GLN A 102 15.47 5.94 15.27
C GLN A 102 14.62 7.23 15.39
N GLU A 103 15.18 8.41 15.11
CA GLU A 103 14.42 9.68 15.10
C GLU A 103 13.28 9.69 14.08
N VAL A 104 13.35 8.88 13.03
CA VAL A 104 12.30 8.76 11.99
C VAL A 104 11.09 7.98 12.52
N GLN A 105 11.23 7.14 13.54
CA GLN A 105 10.15 6.32 14.09
C GLN A 105 9.10 7.13 14.86
N ASN A 106 9.51 8.13 15.64
CA ASN A 106 8.59 8.86 16.53
C ASN A 106 7.64 9.82 15.82
N SER A 107 7.87 10.08 14.53
CA SER A 107 7.02 10.97 13.74
C SER A 107 5.88 10.24 13.01
N SER A 108 5.93 8.90 12.93
CA SER A 108 4.95 8.08 12.17
C SER A 108 3.74 7.63 13.01
N ASP A 109 3.81 7.69 14.34
CA ASP A 109 2.75 7.13 15.21
C ASP A 109 1.57 8.06 15.48
N ASN A 110 1.59 9.32 15.00
CA ASN A 110 0.56 10.30 15.34
C ASN A 110 -0.61 10.43 14.34
N GLN A 111 -0.75 9.55 13.34
CA GLN A 111 -1.77 9.74 12.30
C GLN A 111 -2.66 8.53 11.97
N ALA A 112 -2.75 7.54 12.87
CA ALA A 112 -3.67 6.42 12.70
C ALA A 112 -4.48 6.17 13.98
N SER A 113 -5.34 7.13 14.38
CA SER A 113 -6.45 6.88 15.29
C SER A 113 -7.57 7.89 15.00
N GLY A 114 -8.50 7.45 14.16
CA GLY A 114 -9.82 8.04 14.05
C GLY A 114 -10.72 7.51 15.17
N ASP A 115 -11.31 8.44 15.89
CA ASP A 115 -12.51 8.39 16.72
C ASP A 115 -12.70 7.25 17.74
N ASN A 116 -12.48 7.62 19.00
CA ASN A 116 -13.45 7.30 20.04
C ASN A 116 -13.55 8.47 21.05
N VAL A 117 -14.69 9.15 20.99
CA VAL A 117 -15.12 10.15 21.96
C VAL A 117 -15.42 9.44 23.28
N SER A 118 -14.75 9.85 24.34
CA SER A 118 -15.33 9.79 25.69
C SER A 118 -14.73 10.86 26.57
N ASP A 119 -15.60 11.77 26.98
CA ASP A 119 -15.37 12.80 27.97
C ASP A 119 -14.85 12.23 29.29
N ASN A 120 -13.83 12.84 29.84
CA ASN A 120 -13.81 13.06 31.29
C ASN A 120 -12.90 14.24 31.66
N GLU A 121 -13.53 15.28 32.19
CA GLU A 121 -12.89 16.39 32.89
C GLU A 121 -12.21 15.89 34.17
N ASN A 122 -11.02 16.31 34.47
CA ASN A 122 -10.76 16.97 35.75
C ASN A 122 -9.38 17.64 35.85
N SER A 123 -9.42 18.73 36.57
CA SER A 123 -8.52 19.84 36.76
C SER A 123 -7.27 19.60 37.62
N GLN A 124 -6.29 20.51 37.42
CA GLN A 124 -5.37 21.14 38.43
C GLN A 124 -4.10 20.36 38.83
N LYS A 125 -2.93 20.92 38.95
CA LYS A 125 -2.41 22.27 39.29
C LYS A 125 -0.87 22.20 39.29
N ALA A 126 -0.27 23.32 38.99
CA ALA A 126 1.13 23.65 38.95
C ALA A 126 2.01 23.16 40.14
N SER A 127 3.29 22.90 39.86
CA SER A 127 4.40 23.48 40.62
C SER A 127 5.71 23.41 39.88
N ASN A 128 6.34 24.54 39.88
CA ASN A 128 7.64 24.96 39.42
C ASN A 128 8.75 24.29 40.29
N GLU A 129 9.82 23.80 39.67
CA GLU A 129 11.15 24.03 40.25
C GLU A 129 12.26 23.77 39.22
N THR A 130 13.08 24.76 39.13
CA THR A 130 14.30 24.96 38.36
C THR A 130 15.39 23.97 38.78
N SER A 131 16.01 23.30 37.81
CA SER A 131 17.38 22.87 37.97
C SER A 131 18.10 22.92 36.63
N ALA A 132 19.07 23.82 36.58
CA ALA A 132 19.99 23.97 35.48
C ALA A 132 20.90 22.74 35.39
N ASN A 133 20.94 22.09 34.21
CA ASN A 133 22.15 21.36 33.81
C ASN A 133 22.35 21.51 32.30
N LYS A 134 23.42 22.10 32.01
CA LYS A 134 24.38 22.21 30.94
C LYS A 134 24.10 21.35 29.69
N GLY A 135 23.87 22.03 28.56
CA GLY A 135 24.46 21.77 27.26
C GLY A 135 24.21 20.39 26.65
N SER A 136 23.10 20.22 26.03
CA SER A 136 23.02 19.50 24.75
C SER A 136 22.34 20.43 23.80
N GLU A 137 23.04 20.85 22.77
CA GLU A 137 22.48 21.56 21.64
C GLU A 137 21.33 20.68 21.13
N VAL A 138 20.10 21.11 21.38
CA VAL A 138 18.95 20.67 20.62
C VAL A 138 19.20 21.23 19.23
N ASN A 139 19.85 20.45 18.38
CA ASN A 139 19.80 20.65 16.96
C ASN A 139 18.30 20.60 16.61
N ASN A 140 17.71 21.76 16.41
CA ASN A 140 16.55 21.92 15.53
C ASN A 140 17.04 21.54 14.14
N GLY A 141 17.20 20.24 13.89
CA GLY A 141 17.67 19.70 12.62
C GLY A 141 16.63 20.06 11.58
N GLU A 142 16.99 20.99 10.72
CA GLU A 142 16.25 21.31 9.50
C GLU A 142 15.95 19.98 8.79
N GLU A 143 14.67 19.67 8.59
CA GLU A 143 14.22 18.41 7.98
C GLU A 143 14.86 18.29 6.58
N THR A 144 15.74 17.31 6.36
CA THR A 144 16.45 17.15 5.09
C THR A 144 15.59 16.43 4.06
N VAL A 145 15.82 16.69 2.77
CA VAL A 145 15.14 15.96 1.68
C VAL A 145 15.30 14.45 1.84
N SER A 146 16.52 13.99 2.14
CA SER A 146 16.83 12.58 2.41
C SER A 146 16.03 12.02 3.60
N GLY A 147 15.91 12.77 4.69
CA GLY A 147 15.13 12.39 5.87
C GLY A 147 13.64 12.29 5.56
N VAL A 148 13.09 13.26 4.82
CA VAL A 148 11.68 13.23 4.37
C VAL A 148 11.43 12.01 3.49
N VAL A 149 12.26 11.78 2.47
CA VAL A 149 12.11 10.62 1.58
C VAL A 149 12.18 9.31 2.36
N SER A 150 13.14 9.16 3.28
CA SER A 150 13.29 7.97 4.12
C SER A 150 12.05 7.72 4.98
N LYS A 151 11.52 8.75 5.63
CA LYS A 151 10.32 8.69 6.47
C LYS A 151 9.11 8.16 5.68
N TYR A 152 8.84 8.74 4.52
CA TYR A 152 7.69 8.32 3.71
C TYR A 152 7.90 6.94 3.08
N THR A 153 9.13 6.55 2.75
CA THR A 153 9.45 5.18 2.31
C THR A 153 9.11 4.16 3.40
N ILE A 154 9.51 4.43 4.65
CA ILE A 154 9.19 3.57 5.79
C ILE A 154 7.67 3.51 6.02
N SER A 155 6.96 4.65 5.92
CA SER A 155 5.51 4.70 6.04
C SER A 155 4.82 3.84 4.98
N LEU A 156 5.25 3.91 3.73
CA LEU A 156 4.74 3.07 2.65
C LEU A 156 5.00 1.58 2.89
N TYR A 157 6.17 1.19 3.41
CA TYR A 157 6.42 -0.21 3.79
C TYR A 157 5.60 -0.65 5.00
N LYS A 158 5.33 0.24 5.96
CA LYS A 158 4.42 -0.03 7.08
C LYS A 158 2.98 -0.28 6.57
N LEU A 159 2.50 0.54 5.63
CA LEU A 159 1.22 0.30 4.97
C LEU A 159 1.20 -1.07 4.26
N LYS A 160 2.23 -1.38 3.48
CA LYS A 160 2.37 -2.69 2.80
C LYS A 160 2.27 -3.85 3.80
N ALA A 161 3.02 -3.79 4.91
CA ALA A 161 3.00 -4.84 5.94
C ALA A 161 1.62 -4.99 6.59
N ASN A 162 0.97 -3.87 6.95
CA ASN A 162 -0.36 -3.87 7.53
C ASN A 162 -1.40 -4.51 6.60
N TYR A 163 -1.38 -4.15 5.31
CA TYR A 163 -2.32 -4.74 4.34
C TYR A 163 -2.02 -6.21 4.04
N LEU A 164 -0.76 -6.63 4.04
CA LEU A 164 -0.40 -8.05 3.94
C LEU A 164 -0.98 -8.86 5.11
N GLY A 165 -0.90 -8.34 6.34
CA GLY A 165 -1.51 -8.95 7.52
C GLY A 165 -3.04 -9.04 7.40
N GLN A 166 -3.70 -7.97 6.98
CA GLN A 166 -5.16 -7.97 6.79
C GLN A 166 -5.60 -8.96 5.70
N ILE A 167 -4.90 -9.04 4.58
CA ILE A 167 -5.14 -10.04 3.54
C ILE A 167 -4.98 -11.46 4.12
N GLY A 168 -3.98 -11.67 4.98
CA GLY A 168 -3.76 -12.93 5.68
C GLY A 168 -4.98 -13.33 6.53
N ASN A 169 -5.52 -12.41 7.31
CA ASN A 169 -6.71 -12.63 8.13
C ASN A 169 -7.92 -13.03 7.27
N VAL A 170 -8.20 -12.31 6.18
CA VAL A 170 -9.29 -12.64 5.25
C VAL A 170 -9.12 -14.04 4.66
N ILE A 171 -7.90 -14.42 4.28
CA ILE A 171 -7.61 -15.77 3.76
C ILE A 171 -7.85 -16.84 4.82
N ASP A 172 -7.47 -16.60 6.07
CA ASP A 172 -7.62 -17.59 7.15
C ASP A 172 -9.08 -17.71 7.59
N GLU A 173 -9.84 -16.61 7.61
CA GLU A 173 -11.30 -16.63 7.79
C GLU A 173 -12.00 -17.43 6.68
N ALA A 174 -11.61 -17.21 5.41
CA ALA A 174 -12.15 -17.97 4.28
C ALA A 174 -11.85 -19.48 4.40
N LYS A 175 -10.65 -19.85 4.83
CA LYS A 175 -10.28 -21.26 5.09
C LYS A 175 -11.11 -21.86 6.23
N ALA A 176 -11.29 -21.11 7.33
CA ALA A 176 -12.11 -21.54 8.46
C ALA A 176 -13.58 -21.73 8.05
N ALA A 177 -14.15 -20.78 7.32
CA ALA A 177 -15.50 -20.89 6.80
C ALA A 177 -15.67 -22.10 5.85
N ARG A 178 -14.65 -22.36 5.00
CA ARG A 178 -14.65 -23.54 4.13
C ARG A 178 -14.65 -24.84 4.93
N LYS A 179 -13.83 -24.91 5.97
CA LYS A 179 -13.76 -26.08 6.88
C LYS A 179 -15.10 -26.30 7.58
N ASN A 180 -15.84 -25.25 7.87
CA ASN A 180 -17.16 -25.27 8.49
C ASN A 180 -18.31 -25.53 7.49
N GLY A 181 -18.00 -25.87 6.24
CA GLY A 181 -18.99 -26.28 5.24
C GLY A 181 -19.51 -25.19 4.30
N ALA A 182 -18.95 -23.98 4.36
CA ALA A 182 -19.33 -22.92 3.42
C ALA A 182 -19.04 -23.33 1.96
N SER A 183 -19.98 -22.99 1.06
CA SER A 183 -19.81 -23.29 -0.36
C SER A 183 -18.74 -22.41 -1.02
N ALA A 184 -18.10 -22.91 -2.07
CA ALA A 184 -17.11 -22.13 -2.82
C ALA A 184 -17.71 -20.83 -3.39
N SER A 185 -18.98 -20.85 -3.81
CA SER A 185 -19.67 -19.66 -4.33
C SER A 185 -19.91 -18.62 -3.25
N SER A 186 -20.33 -19.04 -2.04
CA SER A 186 -20.52 -18.13 -0.90
C SER A 186 -19.21 -17.47 -0.49
N LEU A 187 -18.14 -18.27 -0.37
CA LEU A 187 -16.80 -17.78 -0.05
C LEU A 187 -16.30 -16.78 -1.10
N ALA A 188 -16.44 -17.10 -2.39
CA ALA A 188 -16.05 -16.20 -3.46
C ALA A 188 -16.80 -14.87 -3.37
N SER A 189 -18.12 -14.89 -3.17
CA SER A 189 -18.94 -13.68 -3.09
C SER A 189 -18.54 -12.81 -1.90
N GLN A 190 -18.33 -13.41 -0.72
CA GLN A 190 -18.01 -12.67 0.51
C GLN A 190 -16.57 -12.14 0.48
N TYR A 191 -15.59 -13.03 0.38
CA TYR A 191 -14.20 -12.68 0.59
C TYR A 191 -13.56 -11.94 -0.59
N MET A 192 -14.07 -12.09 -1.82
CA MET A 192 -13.65 -11.24 -2.93
C MET A 192 -14.08 -9.78 -2.73
N GLY A 193 -15.24 -9.55 -2.13
CA GLY A 193 -15.69 -8.20 -1.76
C GLY A 193 -14.79 -7.58 -0.68
N GLU A 194 -14.43 -8.34 0.34
CA GLU A 194 -13.53 -7.90 1.41
C GLU A 194 -12.13 -7.57 0.87
N LEU A 195 -11.56 -8.44 0.04
CA LEU A 195 -10.25 -8.19 -0.60
C LEU A 195 -10.28 -6.96 -1.52
N ALA A 196 -11.36 -6.75 -2.27
CA ALA A 196 -11.51 -5.56 -3.11
C ALA A 196 -11.63 -4.27 -2.27
N SER A 197 -12.29 -4.34 -1.12
CA SER A 197 -12.36 -3.24 -0.16
C SER A 197 -10.99 -2.92 0.44
N LEU A 198 -10.22 -3.93 0.84
CA LEU A 198 -8.86 -3.76 1.35
C LEU A 198 -7.94 -3.15 0.28
N GLU A 199 -8.04 -3.59 -0.97
CA GLU A 199 -7.29 -3.00 -2.07
C GLU A 199 -7.59 -1.51 -2.24
N SER A 200 -8.87 -1.13 -2.25
CA SER A 200 -9.27 0.28 -2.37
C SER A 200 -8.78 1.13 -1.20
N GLN A 201 -8.78 0.59 0.02
CA GLN A 201 -8.23 1.25 1.19
C GLN A 201 -6.71 1.41 1.07
N ALA A 202 -6.00 0.38 0.61
CA ALA A 202 -4.56 0.43 0.38
C ALA A 202 -4.20 1.48 -0.68
N ASP A 203 -4.93 1.51 -1.80
CA ASP A 203 -4.73 2.50 -2.86
C ASP A 203 -4.89 3.93 -2.32
N SER A 204 -5.95 4.18 -1.54
CA SER A 204 -6.22 5.49 -0.95
C SER A 204 -5.15 5.89 0.07
N ALA A 205 -4.68 4.96 0.90
CA ALA A 205 -3.65 5.22 1.90
C ALA A 205 -2.28 5.51 1.24
N VAL A 206 -1.91 4.75 0.21
CA VAL A 206 -0.68 4.98 -0.56
C VAL A 206 -0.74 6.33 -1.28
N ASP A 207 -1.88 6.70 -1.88
CA ASP A 207 -2.06 7.99 -2.54
C ASP A 207 -1.94 9.15 -1.56
N ALA A 208 -2.48 9.01 -0.35
CA ALA A 208 -2.35 10.02 0.70
C ALA A 208 -0.89 10.22 1.12
N GLU A 209 -0.14 9.14 1.37
CA GLU A 209 1.28 9.21 1.74
C GLU A 209 2.13 9.85 0.63
N ILE A 210 1.92 9.44 -0.62
CA ILE A 210 2.66 9.99 -1.76
C ILE A 210 2.32 11.48 -1.98
N SER A 211 1.06 11.88 -1.77
CA SER A 211 0.65 13.28 -1.87
C SER A 211 1.32 14.13 -0.79
N GLN A 212 1.37 13.65 0.45
CA GLN A 212 2.07 14.34 1.55
C GLN A 212 3.58 14.45 1.29
N LEU A 213 4.22 13.38 0.79
CA LEU A 213 5.62 13.42 0.37
C LEU A 213 5.84 14.50 -0.69
N ARG A 214 4.98 14.55 -1.71
CA ARG A 214 5.05 15.55 -2.79
C ARG A 214 4.91 16.98 -2.25
N GLU A 215 3.97 17.22 -1.35
CA GLU A 215 3.77 18.53 -0.70
C GLU A 215 5.03 18.93 0.09
N LYS A 216 5.59 18.02 0.86
CA LYS A 216 6.82 18.26 1.64
C LYS A 216 8.02 18.59 0.74
N LEU A 217 8.27 17.78 -0.28
CA LEU A 217 9.37 18.02 -1.23
C LEU A 217 9.19 19.34 -1.98
N THR A 218 7.96 19.66 -2.40
CA THR A 218 7.65 20.94 -3.05
C THR A 218 7.92 22.12 -2.12
N ALA A 219 7.52 22.04 -0.86
CA ALA A 219 7.78 23.08 0.14
C ALA A 219 9.28 23.30 0.39
N MET A 220 10.10 22.25 0.22
CA MET A 220 11.56 22.31 0.32
C MET A 220 12.23 22.76 -1.00
N GLY A 221 11.47 22.99 -2.06
CA GLY A 221 12.02 23.30 -3.40
C GLY A 221 12.77 22.12 -4.04
N ALA A 222 12.52 20.90 -3.58
CA ALA A 222 13.16 19.69 -4.06
C ALA A 222 12.40 19.07 -5.26
N ASP A 223 13.08 18.22 -6.02
CA ASP A 223 12.47 17.42 -7.07
C ASP A 223 11.45 16.43 -6.47
N THR A 224 10.34 16.22 -7.15
CA THR A 224 9.24 15.35 -6.73
C THR A 224 9.11 14.09 -7.58
N SER A 225 10.04 13.80 -8.47
CA SER A 225 9.98 12.65 -9.40
C SER A 225 9.92 11.30 -8.68
N ILE A 226 10.49 11.21 -7.46
CA ILE A 226 10.40 10.01 -6.62
C ILE A 226 8.95 9.64 -6.29
N CYS A 227 8.05 10.62 -6.17
CA CYS A 227 6.63 10.36 -5.93
C CYS A 227 5.99 9.58 -7.08
N ASP A 228 6.35 9.91 -8.32
CA ASP A 228 5.86 9.22 -9.51
C ASP A 228 6.47 7.82 -9.62
N THR A 229 7.75 7.67 -9.29
CA THR A 229 8.43 6.37 -9.23
C THR A 229 7.78 5.47 -8.19
N MET A 230 7.54 5.95 -6.97
CA MET A 230 6.90 5.17 -5.89
C MET A 230 5.48 4.76 -6.27
N LYS A 231 4.68 5.67 -6.84
CA LYS A 231 3.32 5.36 -7.28
C LYS A 231 3.30 4.32 -8.39
N SER A 232 4.10 4.52 -9.43
CA SER A 232 4.24 3.58 -10.56
C SER A 232 4.69 2.19 -10.09
N SER A 233 5.66 2.15 -9.18
CA SER A 233 6.19 0.90 -8.61
C SER A 233 5.15 0.17 -7.78
N TYR A 234 4.38 0.88 -6.95
CA TYR A 234 3.27 0.32 -6.19
C TYR A 234 2.22 -0.33 -7.10
N GLU A 235 1.75 0.40 -8.12
CA GLU A 235 0.75 -0.10 -9.06
C GLU A 235 1.25 -1.32 -9.84
N LYS A 236 2.51 -1.29 -10.28
CA LYS A 236 3.14 -2.39 -11.00
C LYS A 236 3.32 -3.61 -10.11
N GLU A 237 3.81 -3.45 -8.88
CA GLU A 237 3.98 -4.56 -7.93
C GLU A 237 2.62 -5.18 -7.57
N LYS A 238 1.60 -4.38 -7.27
CA LYS A 238 0.24 -4.83 -7.00
C LYS A 238 -0.31 -5.72 -8.14
N ARG A 239 -0.18 -5.24 -9.39
CA ARG A 239 -0.60 -5.98 -10.58
C ARG A 239 0.17 -7.30 -10.75
N LEU A 240 1.49 -7.26 -10.60
CA LEU A 240 2.34 -8.45 -10.73
C LEU A 240 2.06 -9.49 -9.64
N LYS A 241 1.79 -9.07 -8.40
CA LYS A 241 1.36 -9.98 -7.32
C LYS A 241 0.03 -10.65 -7.64
N LYS A 242 -0.96 -9.92 -8.15
CA LYS A 242 -2.21 -10.52 -8.63
C LYS A 242 -1.95 -11.57 -9.73
N ALA A 243 -1.11 -11.23 -10.71
CA ALA A 243 -0.73 -12.15 -11.78
C ALA A 243 -0.03 -13.42 -11.25
N TYR A 244 0.87 -13.25 -10.28
CA TYR A 244 1.56 -14.36 -9.62
C TYR A 244 0.59 -15.32 -8.94
N TYR A 245 -0.35 -14.80 -8.13
CA TYR A 245 -1.34 -15.64 -7.46
C TYR A 245 -2.31 -16.33 -8.43
N LEU A 246 -2.71 -15.65 -9.52
CA LEU A 246 -3.52 -16.25 -10.58
C LEU A 246 -2.77 -17.40 -11.27
N SER A 247 -1.47 -17.26 -11.52
CA SER A 247 -0.66 -18.33 -12.12
C SER A 247 -0.55 -19.57 -11.21
N LEU A 248 -0.42 -19.36 -9.88
CA LEU A 248 -0.43 -20.45 -8.88
C LEU A 248 -1.75 -21.24 -8.88
N TYR A 249 -2.88 -20.54 -9.09
CA TYR A 249 -4.19 -21.18 -9.14
C TYR A 249 -4.35 -22.05 -10.40
N ASN A 250 -3.86 -21.57 -11.54
CA ASN A 250 -3.98 -22.25 -12.81
C ASN A 250 -3.13 -23.53 -12.90
N GLU A 251 -2.00 -23.60 -12.19
CA GLU A 251 -1.14 -24.80 -12.16
C GLU A 251 -1.69 -25.96 -11.31
N LYS A 252 -2.65 -25.68 -10.42
CA LYS A 252 -3.27 -26.69 -9.55
C LYS A 252 -4.49 -27.36 -10.18
N LYS A 253 -4.83 -26.99 -11.42
CA LYS A 253 -5.86 -27.63 -12.24
C LYS A 253 -5.25 -28.64 -13.22
#